data_71c501fba75b248d798aa46e73e7ec1b
#
_entry.id   71c501fba75b248d798aa46e73e7ec1b
#
_cell.length_a   1.000
_cell.length_b   1.000
_cell.length_c   1.000
_cell.angle_alpha   90.00
_cell.angle_beta   90.00
_cell.angle_gamma   90.00
#
_symmetry.space_group_name_H-M   'P 1'
#
loop_
_entity.id
_entity.type
_entity.pdbx_description
1 polymer ?
#
loop_
_entity_poly.entity_id
_entity_poly.type
_entity_poly.pdbx_seq_one_letter_code
_entity_poly.pdbx_strand_id
1 'polypeptide(L)'
;MIITRTPFRVTLGGGGTDLPSYYSRYGGFIFSFAMDKYMYLNVNRPVADDFIRLKYSQSEKVEKVSDLKHEIARACLEKLSISNSIEIASMADIPAGSGLGSSSCYTVGLLHALHTLKREYLSLHRLADEACNIEIDILQKPMGKQDQYLAAFGGFTVLEISRDGKVLVTQANVSSGTLEDLKSNLLLFFTGVKRVNKKILGEQSRSTIQNKKKVIESLHYIKESGYRILDIVKSGNITELGKMFDEHWKYKKRMAKGITNPEFNKIYDAAMKNGALGGKISGAGGGGFFLFYCEEGKHKLRS
;
A
#
# COMPACT_ATOMS: atom_id res chain seq x y z
N MET A 1 26.94 5.01 -7.17
CA MET A 1 25.67 5.40 -6.53
C MET A 1 24.52 4.80 -7.32
N ILE A 2 23.54 4.22 -6.63
CA ILE A 2 22.30 3.68 -7.19
C ILE A 2 21.15 4.54 -6.69
N ILE A 3 20.23 4.89 -7.58
CA ILE A 3 19.00 5.63 -7.24
C ILE A 3 17.81 4.77 -7.66
N THR A 4 16.92 4.49 -6.73
CA THR A 4 15.63 3.84 -7.02
C THR A 4 14.47 4.79 -6.81
N ARG A 5 13.44 4.65 -7.64
CA ARG A 5 12.18 5.37 -7.57
C ARG A 5 11.04 4.36 -7.52
N THR A 6 10.34 4.31 -6.40
CA THR A 6 9.31 3.30 -6.12
C THR A 6 7.96 3.96 -5.92
N PRO A 7 6.91 3.62 -6.69
CA PRO A 7 5.64 4.31 -6.65
C PRO A 7 4.83 3.95 -5.40
N PHE A 8 4.11 4.94 -4.87
CA PHE A 8 3.01 4.70 -3.93
C PHE A 8 1.80 4.12 -4.67
N ARG A 9 0.86 3.55 -3.93
CA ARG A 9 -0.32 2.88 -4.50
C ARG A 9 -1.65 3.34 -3.90
N VAL A 10 -2.69 3.24 -4.71
CA VAL A 10 -4.08 3.31 -4.28
C VAL A 10 -4.78 2.00 -4.58
N THR A 11 -5.40 1.39 -3.57
CA THR A 11 -6.17 0.15 -3.74
C THR A 11 -7.62 0.50 -4.06
N LEU A 12 -8.06 0.10 -5.27
CA LEU A 12 -9.44 0.29 -5.72
C LEU A 12 -10.38 -0.76 -5.14
N GLY A 13 -9.97 -2.04 -5.12
CA GLY A 13 -10.79 -3.14 -4.63
C GLY A 13 -9.99 -4.24 -3.94
N GLY A 14 -10.66 -5.06 -3.15
CA GLY A 14 -10.10 -6.27 -2.52
C GLY A 14 -9.28 -6.05 -1.24
N GLY A 15 -8.99 -4.81 -0.85
CA GLY A 15 -8.08 -4.50 0.26
C GLY A 15 -8.42 -5.20 1.57
N GLY A 16 -7.42 -5.86 2.17
CA GLY A 16 -7.55 -6.67 3.39
C GLY A 16 -7.77 -8.16 3.15
N THR A 17 -8.05 -8.58 1.90
CA THR A 17 -8.14 -10.00 1.54
C THR A 17 -6.76 -10.62 1.27
N ASP A 18 -5.74 -9.79 1.22
CA ASP A 18 -4.32 -10.13 1.11
C ASP A 18 -3.66 -10.48 2.45
N LEU A 19 -4.42 -10.44 3.56
CA LEU A 19 -3.94 -10.88 4.87
C LEU A 19 -3.92 -12.42 4.95
N PRO A 20 -2.87 -13.02 5.53
CA PRO A 20 -2.78 -14.48 5.70
C PRO A 20 -4.00 -15.09 6.40
N SER A 21 -4.56 -14.37 7.38
CA SER A 21 -5.76 -14.79 8.10
C SER A 21 -7.00 -15.01 7.22
N TYR A 22 -7.05 -14.36 6.04
CA TYR A 22 -8.16 -14.50 5.10
C TYR A 22 -7.78 -15.36 3.90
N TYR A 23 -6.68 -15.04 3.16
CA TYR A 23 -6.39 -15.74 1.91
C TYR A 23 -6.12 -17.22 2.11
N SER A 24 -5.57 -17.64 3.25
CA SER A 24 -5.30 -19.06 3.53
C SER A 24 -6.56 -19.96 3.50
N ARG A 25 -7.73 -19.36 3.71
CA ARG A 25 -9.02 -20.07 3.66
C ARG A 25 -9.78 -19.81 2.38
N TYR A 26 -9.77 -18.58 1.88
CA TYR A 26 -10.70 -18.13 0.85
C TYR A 26 -10.02 -17.62 -0.42
N GLY A 27 -8.68 -17.60 -0.44
CA GLY A 27 -7.93 -16.88 -1.47
C GLY A 27 -8.11 -15.36 -1.39
N GLY A 28 -7.16 -14.60 -1.87
CA GLY A 28 -7.18 -13.13 -1.88
C GLY A 28 -7.34 -12.57 -3.28
N PHE A 29 -7.83 -11.34 -3.36
CA PHE A 29 -7.91 -10.55 -4.58
C PHE A 29 -7.63 -9.09 -4.27
N ILE A 30 -6.75 -8.45 -5.06
CA ILE A 30 -6.46 -7.02 -4.95
C ILE A 30 -6.46 -6.42 -6.35
N PHE A 31 -7.11 -5.28 -6.49
CA PHE A 31 -6.97 -4.41 -7.65
C PHE A 31 -6.54 -3.02 -7.19
N SER A 32 -5.39 -2.56 -7.69
CA SER A 32 -4.77 -1.30 -7.27
C SER A 32 -4.06 -0.64 -8.44
N PHE A 33 -3.76 0.65 -8.31
CA PHE A 33 -2.88 1.34 -9.24
C PHE A 33 -1.73 2.08 -8.53
N ALA A 34 -0.61 2.19 -9.23
CA ALA A 34 0.53 3.00 -8.83
C ALA A 34 0.26 4.48 -9.10
N MET A 35 0.60 5.32 -8.15
CA MET A 35 0.46 6.78 -8.25
C MET A 35 1.70 7.40 -8.90
N ASP A 36 1.55 8.60 -9.45
CA ASP A 36 2.67 9.48 -9.82
C ASP A 36 3.21 10.24 -8.58
N LYS A 37 3.47 9.47 -7.53
CA LYS A 37 4.12 9.88 -6.29
C LYS A 37 5.04 8.76 -5.83
N TYR A 38 6.24 9.10 -5.39
CA TYR A 38 7.31 8.14 -5.26
C TYR A 38 8.05 8.22 -3.92
N MET A 39 8.60 7.08 -3.55
CA MET A 39 9.71 6.94 -2.61
C MET A 39 11.01 6.87 -3.41
N TYR A 40 11.95 7.74 -3.09
CA TYR A 40 13.29 7.77 -3.67
C TYR A 40 14.30 7.27 -2.65
N LEU A 41 15.19 6.38 -3.09
CA LEU A 41 16.31 5.91 -2.28
C LEU A 41 17.60 6.08 -3.05
N ASN A 42 18.58 6.68 -2.41
CA ASN A 42 19.96 6.77 -2.89
C ASN A 42 20.80 5.83 -2.05
N VAL A 43 21.53 4.93 -2.70
CA VAL A 43 22.45 4.00 -2.05
C VAL A 43 23.83 4.19 -2.64
N ASN A 44 24.82 4.37 -1.78
CA ASN A 44 26.22 4.56 -2.15
C ASN A 44 27.16 3.74 -1.26
N ARG A 45 28.33 3.38 -1.78
CA ARG A 45 29.42 2.83 -1.00
C ARG A 45 30.51 3.89 -0.81
N PRO A 46 30.67 4.49 0.37
CA PRO A 46 31.81 5.32 0.70
C PRO A 46 33.12 4.52 0.61
N VAL A 47 34.18 5.16 0.13
CA VAL A 47 35.51 4.50 -0.02
C VAL A 47 36.38 4.77 1.19
N ALA A 48 36.10 5.85 1.93
CA ALA A 48 37.01 6.37 2.95
C ALA A 48 36.83 5.79 4.34
N ASP A 49 35.72 5.12 4.62
CA ASP A 49 35.40 4.55 5.93
C ASP A 49 34.39 3.40 5.86
N ASP A 50 34.27 2.67 6.99
CA ASP A 50 33.41 1.49 7.11
C ASP A 50 32.06 1.77 7.78
N PHE A 51 31.70 3.02 8.02
CA PHE A 51 30.45 3.35 8.67
C PHE A 51 29.22 3.04 7.80
N ILE A 52 28.14 2.72 8.50
CA ILE A 52 26.80 2.63 7.93
C ILE A 52 26.10 3.95 8.23
N ARG A 53 25.65 4.64 7.18
CA ARG A 53 24.93 5.91 7.28
C ARG A 53 23.53 5.76 6.73
N LEU A 54 22.54 6.19 7.52
CA LEU A 54 21.15 6.17 7.12
C LEU A 54 20.53 7.56 7.33
N LYS A 55 19.96 8.14 6.26
CA LYS A 55 19.27 9.42 6.27
C LYS A 55 17.82 9.24 5.81
N TYR A 56 16.89 9.57 6.72
CA TYR A 56 15.43 9.51 6.49
C TYR A 56 14.78 10.67 7.25
N SER A 57 13.69 10.51 8.00
CA SER A 57 13.18 11.51 8.95
C SER A 57 14.13 11.75 10.13
N GLN A 58 15.12 10.88 10.30
CA GLN A 58 16.22 10.95 11.25
C GLN A 58 17.54 10.62 10.53
N SER A 59 18.67 10.82 11.22
CA SER A 59 19.98 10.41 10.74
C SER A 59 20.61 9.44 11.72
N GLU A 60 21.17 8.36 11.18
CA GLU A 60 21.91 7.36 11.95
C GLU A 60 23.30 7.20 11.34
N LYS A 61 24.33 7.08 12.17
CA LYS A 61 25.70 6.70 11.81
C LYS A 61 26.16 5.66 12.80
N VAL A 62 26.39 4.44 12.35
CA VAL A 62 26.74 3.30 13.19
C VAL A 62 27.90 2.49 12.57
N GLU A 63 28.57 1.68 13.38
CA GLU A 63 29.62 0.78 12.92
C GLU A 63 29.07 -0.61 12.54
N LYS A 64 28.00 -1.04 13.21
CA LYS A 64 27.39 -2.36 12.99
C LYS A 64 25.93 -2.23 12.56
N VAL A 65 25.50 -3.11 11.66
CA VAL A 65 24.09 -3.16 11.17
C VAL A 65 23.12 -3.37 12.31
N SER A 66 23.50 -4.17 13.33
CA SER A 66 22.67 -4.44 14.52
C SER A 66 22.28 -3.17 15.31
N ASP A 67 23.09 -2.11 15.20
CA ASP A 67 22.90 -0.88 15.97
C ASP A 67 21.93 0.10 15.28
N LEU A 68 21.53 -0.19 14.03
CA LEU A 68 20.53 0.59 13.31
C LEU A 68 19.18 0.49 14.02
N LYS A 69 18.57 1.64 14.27
CA LYS A 69 17.21 1.73 14.82
C LYS A 69 16.13 1.51 13.75
N HIS A 70 16.44 1.86 12.50
CA HIS A 70 15.53 1.69 11.38
C HIS A 70 15.40 0.20 11.01
N GLU A 71 14.37 -0.45 11.55
CA GLU A 71 14.16 -1.91 11.47
C GLU A 71 14.20 -2.50 10.06
N ILE A 72 13.60 -1.81 9.07
CA ILE A 72 13.58 -2.30 7.67
C ILE A 72 14.97 -2.23 7.06
N ALA A 73 15.68 -1.11 7.23
CA ALA A 73 17.03 -0.98 6.68
C ALA A 73 17.96 -2.04 7.28
N ARG A 74 17.88 -2.24 8.60
CA ARG A 74 18.64 -3.29 9.29
C ARG A 74 18.33 -4.67 8.70
N ALA A 75 17.07 -5.06 8.60
CA ALA A 75 16.67 -6.37 8.08
C ALA A 75 17.10 -6.58 6.62
N CYS A 76 17.01 -5.54 5.76
CA CYS A 76 17.50 -5.61 4.38
C CYS A 76 19.01 -5.83 4.30
N LEU A 77 19.79 -5.08 5.09
CA LEU A 77 21.25 -5.19 5.11
C LEU A 77 21.69 -6.56 5.65
N GLU A 78 21.10 -7.02 6.75
CA GLU A 78 21.36 -8.35 7.32
C GLU A 78 21.05 -9.46 6.32
N LYS A 79 19.86 -9.42 5.68
CA LYS A 79 19.46 -10.41 4.69
C LYS A 79 20.41 -10.51 3.51
N LEU A 80 20.97 -9.39 3.06
CA LEU A 80 21.91 -9.34 1.94
C LEU A 80 23.39 -9.41 2.34
N SER A 81 23.66 -9.66 3.64
CA SER A 81 25.02 -9.77 4.20
C SER A 81 25.89 -8.54 3.90
N ILE A 82 25.30 -7.36 3.98
CA ILE A 82 26.00 -6.07 3.85
C ILE A 82 26.27 -5.55 5.25
N SER A 83 27.53 -5.53 5.67
CA SER A 83 27.93 -5.27 7.06
C SER A 83 28.53 -3.89 7.33
N ASN A 84 29.01 -3.18 6.28
CA ASN A 84 29.72 -1.91 6.43
C ASN A 84 29.74 -1.09 5.14
N SER A 85 30.41 0.08 5.19
CA SER A 85 30.70 0.94 4.03
C SER A 85 29.47 1.21 3.16
N ILE A 86 28.37 1.63 3.77
CA ILE A 86 27.15 1.92 3.03
C ILE A 86 26.48 3.21 3.52
N GLU A 87 26.04 4.03 2.59
CA GLU A 87 25.21 5.21 2.85
C GLU A 87 23.89 5.08 2.11
N ILE A 88 22.79 5.26 2.84
CA ILE A 88 21.42 5.16 2.35
C ILE A 88 20.70 6.45 2.71
N ALA A 89 20.15 7.15 1.72
CA ALA A 89 19.30 8.32 1.93
C ALA A 89 17.95 8.11 1.28
N SER A 90 16.88 8.47 1.98
CA SER A 90 15.50 8.36 1.47
C SER A 90 14.78 9.68 1.48
N MET A 91 14.01 9.94 0.41
CA MET A 91 13.05 11.04 0.28
C MET A 91 11.74 10.48 -0.26
N ALA A 92 10.63 11.10 0.11
CA ALA A 92 9.30 10.63 -0.28
C ALA A 92 8.36 11.81 -0.56
N ASP A 93 7.59 11.72 -1.66
CA ASP A 93 6.56 12.71 -1.98
C ASP A 93 5.40 12.68 -0.99
N ILE A 94 5.21 11.55 -0.29
CA ILE A 94 4.13 11.33 0.64
C ILE A 94 4.70 10.86 1.99
N PRO A 95 4.29 11.46 3.11
CA PRO A 95 4.84 11.11 4.41
C PRO A 95 4.48 9.69 4.85
N ALA A 96 5.33 9.13 5.72
CA ALA A 96 5.05 7.84 6.36
C ALA A 96 3.74 7.89 7.16
N GLY A 97 3.03 6.76 7.23
CA GLY A 97 1.74 6.67 7.92
C GLY A 97 0.54 7.17 7.11
N SER A 98 0.73 7.47 5.83
CA SER A 98 -0.34 7.93 4.90
C SER A 98 -1.37 6.85 4.53
N GLY A 99 -1.06 5.57 4.74
CA GLY A 99 -1.91 4.47 4.29
C GLY A 99 -1.78 4.13 2.79
N LEU A 100 -0.73 4.63 2.13
CA LEU A 100 -0.48 4.46 0.68
C LEU A 100 0.71 3.54 0.36
N GLY A 101 1.15 2.71 1.32
CA GLY A 101 2.19 1.70 1.09
C GLY A 101 3.64 2.17 1.34
N SER A 102 3.84 3.27 2.08
CA SER A 102 5.16 3.90 2.29
C SER A 102 6.25 2.96 2.80
N SER A 103 5.93 2.08 3.76
CA SER A 103 6.88 1.09 4.31
C SER A 103 7.38 0.15 3.22
N SER A 104 6.46 -0.40 2.44
CA SER A 104 6.79 -1.38 1.39
C SER A 104 7.47 -0.72 0.18
N CYS A 105 7.13 0.54 -0.14
CA CYS A 105 7.88 1.31 -1.13
C CYS A 105 9.34 1.47 -0.71
N TYR A 106 9.59 1.73 0.57
CA TYR A 106 10.94 1.79 1.12
C TYR A 106 11.63 0.43 1.03
N THR A 107 10.97 -0.64 1.46
CA THR A 107 11.53 -2.01 1.47
C THR A 107 11.89 -2.45 0.05
N VAL A 108 10.97 -2.34 -0.90
CA VAL A 108 11.18 -2.73 -2.30
C VAL A 108 12.26 -1.88 -2.95
N GLY A 109 12.21 -0.56 -2.77
CA GLY A 109 13.22 0.34 -3.33
C GLY A 109 14.61 0.09 -2.77
N LEU A 110 14.73 -0.19 -1.47
CA LEU A 110 16.02 -0.50 -0.84
C LEU A 110 16.56 -1.85 -1.34
N LEU A 111 15.76 -2.91 -1.34
CA LEU A 111 16.18 -4.22 -1.86
C LEU A 111 16.62 -4.11 -3.31
N HIS A 112 15.88 -3.42 -4.16
CA HIS A 112 16.25 -3.21 -5.56
C HIS A 112 17.59 -2.49 -5.68
N ALA A 113 17.82 -1.43 -4.90
CA ALA A 113 19.11 -0.72 -4.89
C ALA A 113 20.26 -1.59 -4.41
N LEU A 114 20.06 -2.37 -3.34
CA LEU A 114 21.09 -3.23 -2.76
C LEU A 114 21.47 -4.39 -3.68
N HIS A 115 20.48 -5.06 -4.30
CA HIS A 115 20.75 -6.09 -5.31
C HIS A 115 21.48 -5.52 -6.53
N THR A 116 21.06 -4.33 -7.01
CA THR A 116 21.76 -3.64 -8.10
C THR A 116 23.21 -3.31 -7.71
N LEU A 117 23.45 -2.87 -6.47
CA LEU A 117 24.78 -2.60 -5.96
C LEU A 117 25.66 -3.87 -5.93
N LYS A 118 25.07 -5.02 -5.65
CA LYS A 118 25.71 -6.35 -5.70
C LYS A 118 25.82 -6.92 -7.11
N ARG A 119 25.29 -6.23 -8.13
CA ARG A 119 25.19 -6.70 -9.52
C ARG A 119 24.33 -7.98 -9.67
N GLU A 120 23.33 -8.13 -8.82
CA GLU A 120 22.36 -9.23 -8.84
C GLU A 120 21.09 -8.75 -9.52
N TYR A 121 20.60 -9.50 -10.50
CA TYR A 121 19.32 -9.24 -11.13
C TYR A 121 18.20 -10.04 -10.44
N LEU A 122 17.14 -9.37 -10.06
CA LEU A 122 15.93 -9.98 -9.53
C LEU A 122 14.73 -9.67 -10.45
N SER A 123 13.90 -10.68 -10.69
CA SER A 123 12.58 -10.43 -11.26
C SER A 123 11.73 -9.62 -10.29
N LEU A 124 10.77 -8.86 -10.80
CA LEU A 124 9.85 -8.07 -9.97
C LEU A 124 9.10 -8.95 -8.96
N HIS A 125 8.78 -10.18 -9.35
CA HIS A 125 8.12 -11.16 -8.49
C HIS A 125 9.01 -11.54 -7.28
N ARG A 126 10.26 -11.90 -7.54
CA ARG A 126 11.22 -12.23 -6.46
C ARG A 126 11.49 -11.04 -5.55
N LEU A 127 11.57 -9.84 -6.13
CA LEU A 127 11.77 -8.60 -5.36
C LEU A 127 10.58 -8.35 -4.41
N ALA A 128 9.34 -8.54 -4.89
CA ALA A 128 8.13 -8.40 -4.09
C ALA A 128 8.05 -9.47 -2.99
N ASP A 129 8.37 -10.74 -3.32
CA ASP A 129 8.39 -11.84 -2.35
C ASP A 129 9.43 -11.61 -1.26
N GLU A 130 10.61 -11.13 -1.62
CA GLU A 130 11.66 -10.82 -0.66
C GLU A 130 11.27 -9.67 0.27
N ALA A 131 10.60 -8.65 -0.26
CA ALA A 131 10.05 -7.57 0.54
C ALA A 131 8.93 -8.05 1.48
N CYS A 132 8.06 -8.95 1.02
CA CYS A 132 7.08 -9.63 1.88
C CYS A 132 7.75 -10.41 3.00
N ASN A 133 8.78 -11.20 2.69
CA ASN A 133 9.51 -11.96 3.69
C ASN A 133 10.13 -11.05 4.76
N ILE A 134 10.74 -9.92 4.37
CA ILE A 134 11.28 -8.96 5.35
C ILE A 134 10.16 -8.38 6.23
N GLU A 135 9.09 -7.85 5.64
CA GLU A 135 8.10 -7.12 6.42
C GLU A 135 7.17 -8.05 7.21
N ILE A 136 6.74 -9.18 6.62
CA ILE A 136 5.75 -10.08 7.21
C ILE A 136 6.41 -11.14 8.09
N ASP A 137 7.46 -11.81 7.57
CA ASP A 137 8.04 -12.98 8.25
C ASP A 137 9.15 -12.59 9.23
N ILE A 138 10.08 -11.72 8.83
CA ILE A 138 11.22 -11.32 9.69
C ILE A 138 10.76 -10.27 10.70
N LEU A 139 10.12 -9.19 10.24
CA LEU A 139 9.70 -8.08 11.11
C LEU A 139 8.32 -8.29 11.74
N GLN A 140 7.62 -9.39 11.44
CA GLN A 140 6.33 -9.78 11.99
C GLN A 140 5.28 -8.65 11.95
N LYS A 141 5.29 -7.84 10.88
CA LYS A 141 4.33 -6.77 10.74
C LYS A 141 2.94 -7.32 10.41
N PRO A 142 1.88 -6.85 11.06
CA PRO A 142 0.52 -7.29 10.77
C PRO A 142 0.01 -6.63 9.47
N MET A 143 0.43 -7.14 8.33
CA MET A 143 0.09 -6.62 7.01
C MET A 143 -0.09 -7.75 5.98
N GLY A 144 -0.66 -7.42 4.85
CA GLY A 144 -0.76 -8.32 3.71
C GLY A 144 0.32 -8.08 2.67
N LYS A 145 0.18 -8.73 1.53
CA LYS A 145 1.19 -8.76 0.46
C LYS A 145 1.03 -7.65 -0.59
N GLN A 146 -0.10 -6.93 -0.60
CA GLN A 146 -0.42 -6.02 -1.69
C GLN A 146 0.63 -4.92 -1.90
N ASP A 147 1.12 -4.33 -0.82
CA ASP A 147 1.94 -3.12 -0.88
C ASP A 147 3.29 -3.39 -1.53
N GLN A 148 3.92 -4.53 -1.23
CA GLN A 148 5.20 -4.95 -1.79
C GLN A 148 5.07 -5.25 -3.30
N TYR A 149 4.03 -5.98 -3.68
CA TYR A 149 3.78 -6.32 -5.08
C TYR A 149 3.45 -5.06 -5.90
N LEU A 150 2.61 -4.17 -5.38
CA LEU A 150 2.28 -2.92 -6.07
C LEU A 150 3.50 -2.00 -6.21
N ALA A 151 4.34 -1.93 -5.19
CA ALA A 151 5.58 -1.16 -5.23
C ALA A 151 6.58 -1.70 -6.25
N ALA A 152 6.63 -3.03 -6.44
CA ALA A 152 7.53 -3.67 -7.41
C ALA A 152 7.02 -3.57 -8.85
N PHE A 153 5.73 -3.82 -9.08
CA PHE A 153 5.17 -3.93 -10.44
C PHE A 153 4.66 -2.60 -11.00
N GLY A 154 4.16 -1.70 -10.15
CA GLY A 154 3.57 -0.45 -10.61
C GLY A 154 2.31 -0.64 -11.46
N GLY A 155 1.91 0.39 -12.22
CA GLY A 155 0.78 0.33 -13.15
C GLY A 155 -0.56 0.03 -12.51
N PHE A 156 -1.50 -0.49 -13.30
CA PHE A 156 -2.78 -1.05 -12.83
C PHE A 156 -2.62 -2.55 -12.59
N THR A 157 -2.43 -2.93 -11.35
CA THR A 157 -2.05 -4.30 -10.99
C THR A 157 -3.19 -5.03 -10.29
N VAL A 158 -3.44 -6.25 -10.76
CA VAL A 158 -4.32 -7.24 -10.15
C VAL A 158 -3.46 -8.29 -9.47
N LEU A 159 -3.77 -8.60 -8.23
CA LEU A 159 -3.18 -9.72 -7.49
C LEU A 159 -4.25 -10.74 -7.16
N GLU A 160 -4.04 -11.98 -7.58
CA GLU A 160 -4.80 -13.13 -7.12
C GLU A 160 -3.90 -13.95 -6.20
N ILE A 161 -4.35 -14.14 -4.96
CA ILE A 161 -3.56 -14.80 -3.93
C ILE A 161 -4.22 -16.14 -3.64
N SER A 162 -3.51 -17.22 -3.92
CA SER A 162 -3.98 -18.57 -3.63
C SER A 162 -3.94 -18.88 -2.13
N ARG A 163 -4.59 -19.97 -1.73
CA ARG A 163 -4.66 -20.36 -0.30
C ARG A 163 -3.30 -20.71 0.29
N ASP A 164 -2.37 -21.18 -0.51
CA ASP A 164 -0.97 -21.43 -0.12
C ASP A 164 -0.10 -20.16 -0.11
N GLY A 165 -0.71 -19.02 -0.44
CA GLY A 165 -0.06 -17.69 -0.40
C GLY A 165 0.75 -17.32 -1.65
N LYS A 166 0.71 -18.13 -2.71
CA LYS A 166 1.29 -17.74 -4.01
C LYS A 166 0.48 -16.60 -4.62
N VAL A 167 1.18 -15.67 -5.25
CA VAL A 167 0.59 -14.48 -5.86
C VAL A 167 0.71 -14.57 -7.38
N LEU A 168 -0.41 -14.57 -8.06
CA LEU A 168 -0.46 -14.32 -9.49
C LEU A 168 -0.64 -12.82 -9.72
N VAL A 169 0.24 -12.23 -10.52
CA VAL A 169 0.23 -10.81 -10.86
C VAL A 169 -0.20 -10.64 -12.31
N THR A 170 -1.22 -9.82 -12.54
CA THR A 170 -1.67 -9.44 -13.87
C THR A 170 -1.74 -7.92 -13.99
N GLN A 171 -1.22 -7.36 -15.08
CA GLN A 171 -1.41 -5.95 -15.41
C GLN A 171 -2.78 -5.78 -16.08
N ALA A 172 -3.62 -4.91 -15.53
CA ALA A 172 -4.90 -4.59 -16.14
C ALA A 172 -4.69 -3.59 -17.29
N ASN A 173 -5.15 -3.95 -18.48
CA ASN A 173 -5.20 -3.02 -19.60
C ASN A 173 -6.31 -2.00 -19.35
N VAL A 174 -5.91 -0.76 -19.10
CA VAL A 174 -6.79 0.40 -18.94
C VAL A 174 -6.57 1.33 -20.13
N SER A 175 -7.64 1.72 -20.81
CA SER A 175 -7.55 2.62 -21.94
C SER A 175 -7.06 4.01 -21.53
N SER A 176 -6.45 4.76 -22.43
CA SER A 176 -6.03 6.14 -22.15
C SER A 176 -7.21 7.04 -21.76
N GLY A 177 -8.37 6.87 -22.40
CA GLY A 177 -9.59 7.58 -22.01
C GLY A 177 -10.02 7.27 -20.60
N THR A 178 -10.10 6.00 -20.22
CA THR A 178 -10.41 5.60 -18.83
C THR A 178 -9.39 6.14 -17.82
N LEU A 179 -8.10 6.19 -18.21
CA LEU A 179 -7.06 6.76 -17.34
C LEU A 179 -7.28 8.25 -17.09
N GLU A 180 -7.62 9.03 -18.13
CA GLU A 180 -7.91 10.46 -17.97
C GLU A 180 -9.17 10.69 -17.15
N ASP A 181 -10.23 9.90 -17.37
CA ASP A 181 -11.45 9.94 -16.57
C ASP A 181 -11.16 9.61 -15.08
N LEU A 182 -10.33 8.61 -14.80
CA LEU A 182 -9.91 8.29 -13.42
C LEU A 182 -9.11 9.44 -12.79
N LYS A 183 -8.20 10.07 -13.53
CA LYS A 183 -7.43 11.24 -13.05
C LYS A 183 -8.33 12.43 -12.73
N SER A 184 -9.34 12.67 -13.56
CA SER A 184 -10.28 13.77 -13.38
C SER A 184 -11.25 13.53 -12.23
N ASN A 185 -11.69 12.28 -12.02
CA ASN A 185 -12.80 11.96 -11.13
C ASN A 185 -12.36 11.38 -9.77
N LEU A 186 -11.11 10.92 -9.62
CA LEU A 186 -10.60 10.44 -8.35
C LEU A 186 -9.89 11.54 -7.57
N LEU A 187 -10.35 11.77 -6.36
CA LEU A 187 -9.81 12.79 -5.46
C LEU A 187 -9.26 12.16 -4.20
N LEU A 188 -8.02 12.53 -3.83
CA LEU A 188 -7.37 12.11 -2.60
C LEU A 188 -7.30 13.28 -1.62
N PHE A 189 -7.93 13.13 -0.44
CA PHE A 189 -7.90 14.12 0.64
C PHE A 189 -7.19 13.56 1.86
N PHE A 190 -6.18 14.28 2.33
CA PHE A 190 -5.52 13.94 3.58
C PHE A 190 -6.43 14.25 4.77
N THR A 191 -6.62 13.29 5.66
CA THR A 191 -7.49 13.42 6.85
C THR A 191 -6.91 14.32 7.94
N GLY A 192 -5.71 14.91 7.75
CA GLY A 192 -4.98 15.62 8.80
C GLY A 192 -4.30 14.70 9.82
N VAL A 193 -4.63 13.41 9.83
CA VAL A 193 -4.15 12.44 10.82
C VAL A 193 -3.25 11.41 10.15
N LYS A 194 -1.98 11.34 10.57
CA LYS A 194 -1.09 10.22 10.21
C LYS A 194 -1.57 8.96 10.94
N ARG A 195 -1.62 7.84 10.24
CA ARG A 195 -1.98 6.56 10.84
C ARG A 195 -0.90 6.11 11.83
N VAL A 196 -1.17 6.23 13.10
CA VAL A 196 -0.28 5.76 14.18
C VAL A 196 -0.60 4.31 14.57
N ASN A 197 -1.78 3.81 14.23
CA ASN A 197 -2.32 2.61 14.84
C ASN A 197 -2.06 1.34 14.01
N LYS A 198 -0.97 0.63 14.32
CA LYS A 198 -0.68 -0.74 13.82
C LYS A 198 -1.75 -1.76 14.29
N LYS A 199 -2.62 -1.42 15.24
CA LYS A 199 -3.58 -2.32 15.88
C LYS A 199 -4.76 -2.73 14.97
N ILE A 200 -5.14 -1.89 14.00
CA ILE A 200 -6.33 -2.12 13.15
C ILE A 200 -6.20 -3.42 12.34
N LEU A 201 -5.09 -3.62 11.63
CA LEU A 201 -4.86 -4.84 10.86
C LEU A 201 -4.71 -6.07 11.76
N GLY A 202 -4.07 -5.92 12.93
CA GLY A 202 -3.99 -6.98 13.92
C GLY A 202 -5.36 -7.36 14.50
N GLU A 203 -6.25 -6.38 14.73
CA GLU A 203 -7.63 -6.64 15.17
C GLU A 203 -8.45 -7.32 14.06
N GLN A 204 -8.34 -6.85 12.82
CA GLN A 204 -8.97 -7.47 11.67
C GLN A 204 -8.51 -8.93 11.53
N SER A 205 -7.20 -9.17 11.58
CA SER A 205 -6.61 -10.51 11.47
C SER A 205 -7.13 -11.43 12.57
N ARG A 206 -7.09 -11.01 13.83
CA ARG A 206 -7.64 -11.79 14.96
C ARG A 206 -9.13 -12.08 14.78
N SER A 207 -9.93 -11.09 14.39
CA SER A 207 -11.36 -11.28 14.15
C SER A 207 -11.65 -12.23 13.00
N THR A 208 -10.79 -12.25 11.98
CA THR A 208 -10.86 -13.20 10.85
C THR A 208 -10.51 -14.61 11.30
N ILE A 209 -9.43 -14.78 12.08
CA ILE A 209 -9.04 -16.08 12.66
C ILE A 209 -10.16 -16.63 13.56
N GLN A 210 -10.77 -15.79 14.38
CA GLN A 210 -11.91 -16.12 15.24
C GLN A 210 -13.22 -16.37 14.47
N ASN A 211 -13.18 -16.28 13.14
CA ASN A 211 -14.33 -16.50 12.27
C ASN A 211 -15.56 -15.63 12.61
N LYS A 212 -15.32 -14.36 12.99
CA LYS A 212 -16.42 -13.44 13.29
C LYS A 212 -17.23 -13.17 12.03
N LYS A 213 -18.49 -13.65 12.01
CA LYS A 213 -19.41 -13.63 10.85
C LYS A 213 -19.40 -12.29 10.11
N LYS A 214 -19.63 -11.18 10.80
CA LYS A 214 -19.66 -9.84 10.20
C LYS A 214 -18.36 -9.44 9.49
N VAL A 215 -17.20 -9.88 9.99
CA VAL A 215 -15.88 -9.58 9.41
C VAL A 215 -15.67 -10.42 8.15
N ILE A 216 -16.00 -11.71 8.20
CA ILE A 216 -15.89 -12.62 7.05
C ILE A 216 -16.81 -12.18 5.92
N GLU A 217 -18.08 -11.90 6.22
CA GLU A 217 -19.04 -11.37 5.22
C GLU A 217 -18.55 -10.07 4.59
N SER A 218 -17.96 -9.18 5.40
CA SER A 218 -17.40 -7.92 4.87
C SER A 218 -16.21 -8.18 3.94
N LEU A 219 -15.32 -9.10 4.30
CA LEU A 219 -14.18 -9.45 3.45
C LEU A 219 -14.61 -10.16 2.16
N HIS A 220 -15.62 -11.03 2.22
CA HIS A 220 -16.19 -11.65 1.02
C HIS A 220 -16.78 -10.59 0.07
N TYR A 221 -17.58 -9.66 0.63
CA TYR A 221 -18.11 -8.55 -0.16
C TYR A 221 -16.98 -7.68 -0.79
N ILE A 222 -15.95 -7.34 0.01
CA ILE A 222 -14.82 -6.54 -0.46
C ILE A 222 -14.04 -7.26 -1.57
N LYS A 223 -13.89 -8.57 -1.48
CA LYS A 223 -13.28 -9.40 -2.52
C LYS A 223 -14.11 -9.34 -3.80
N GLU A 224 -15.40 -9.65 -3.71
CA GLU A 224 -16.33 -9.64 -4.84
C GLU A 224 -16.43 -8.25 -5.49
N SER A 225 -16.56 -7.19 -4.68
CA SER A 225 -16.55 -5.83 -5.18
C SER A 225 -15.25 -5.47 -5.90
N GLY A 226 -14.14 -6.10 -5.53
CA GLY A 226 -12.85 -5.93 -6.20
C GLY A 226 -12.88 -6.38 -7.65
N TYR A 227 -13.46 -7.54 -7.94
CA TYR A 227 -13.64 -8.04 -9.32
C TYR A 227 -14.55 -7.10 -10.12
N ARG A 228 -15.68 -6.68 -9.54
CA ARG A 228 -16.60 -5.74 -10.21
C ARG A 228 -15.93 -4.39 -10.51
N ILE A 229 -15.12 -3.86 -9.59
CA ILE A 229 -14.37 -2.62 -9.82
C ILE A 229 -13.37 -2.81 -10.96
N LEU A 230 -12.72 -3.96 -11.06
CA LEU A 230 -11.83 -4.26 -12.18
C LEU A 230 -12.58 -4.25 -13.51
N ASP A 231 -13.76 -4.88 -13.58
CA ASP A 231 -14.59 -4.92 -14.78
C ASP A 231 -15.08 -3.52 -15.18
N ILE A 232 -15.52 -2.70 -14.21
CA ILE A 232 -15.91 -1.30 -14.41
C ILE A 232 -14.74 -0.50 -15.02
N VAL A 233 -13.55 -0.62 -14.48
CA VAL A 233 -12.37 0.10 -14.98
C VAL A 233 -11.96 -0.39 -16.38
N LYS A 234 -12.03 -1.69 -16.64
CA LYS A 234 -11.73 -2.24 -17.97
C LYS A 234 -12.76 -1.83 -19.02
N SER A 235 -14.03 -1.74 -18.66
CA SER A 235 -15.10 -1.33 -19.59
C SER A 235 -15.06 0.16 -19.94
N GLY A 236 -14.38 0.99 -19.14
CA GLY A 236 -14.35 2.44 -19.29
C GLY A 236 -15.57 3.18 -18.72
N ASN A 237 -16.61 2.47 -18.30
CA ASN A 237 -17.80 3.10 -17.67
C ASN A 237 -17.58 3.28 -16.15
N ILE A 238 -16.74 4.24 -15.78
CA ILE A 238 -16.30 4.41 -14.40
C ILE A 238 -17.28 5.14 -13.48
N THR A 239 -18.43 5.61 -13.96
CA THR A 239 -19.42 6.32 -13.13
C THR A 239 -19.92 5.48 -11.95
N GLU A 240 -19.98 4.15 -12.11
CA GLU A 240 -20.38 3.24 -11.04
C GLU A 240 -19.38 3.12 -9.89
N LEU A 241 -18.12 3.56 -10.09
CA LEU A 241 -17.09 3.47 -9.05
C LEU A 241 -17.49 4.20 -7.77
N GLY A 242 -18.18 5.32 -7.89
CA GLY A 242 -18.65 6.07 -6.73
C GLY A 242 -19.54 5.22 -5.82
N LYS A 243 -20.57 4.59 -6.38
CA LYS A 243 -21.46 3.68 -5.65
C LYS A 243 -20.71 2.49 -5.05
N MET A 244 -19.80 1.89 -5.83
CA MET A 244 -18.98 0.77 -5.37
C MET A 244 -18.07 1.18 -4.19
N PHE A 245 -17.52 2.39 -4.19
CA PHE A 245 -16.69 2.88 -3.08
C PHE A 245 -17.52 3.17 -1.82
N ASP A 246 -18.73 3.71 -1.95
CA ASP A 246 -19.65 3.93 -0.82
C ASP A 246 -20.04 2.61 -0.15
N GLU A 247 -20.43 1.62 -0.94
CA GLU A 247 -20.75 0.29 -0.42
C GLU A 247 -19.52 -0.39 0.21
N HIS A 248 -18.38 -0.38 -0.48
CA HIS A 248 -17.13 -0.89 0.06
C HIS A 248 -16.79 -0.24 1.42
N TRP A 249 -17.01 1.08 1.56
CA TRP A 249 -16.75 1.79 2.80
C TRP A 249 -17.70 1.35 3.92
N LYS A 250 -18.97 1.11 3.62
CA LYS A 250 -19.94 0.56 4.58
C LYS A 250 -19.49 -0.79 5.15
N TYR A 251 -18.99 -1.68 4.30
CA TYR A 251 -18.47 -2.99 4.74
C TYR A 251 -17.13 -2.85 5.46
N LYS A 252 -16.23 -2.03 4.96
CA LYS A 252 -14.91 -1.82 5.57
C LYS A 252 -15.00 -1.34 7.01
N LYS A 253 -15.91 -0.41 7.31
CA LYS A 253 -16.13 0.09 8.68
C LYS A 253 -16.52 -1.01 9.69
N ARG A 254 -17.01 -2.16 9.23
CA ARG A 254 -17.46 -3.28 10.10
C ARG A 254 -16.32 -4.22 10.51
N MET A 255 -15.15 -4.14 9.86
CA MET A 255 -14.08 -5.13 10.03
C MET A 255 -13.27 -4.96 11.32
N ALA A 256 -13.04 -3.73 11.77
CA ALA A 256 -12.31 -3.45 13.01
C ALA A 256 -12.73 -2.10 13.60
N LYS A 257 -12.61 -1.98 14.92
CA LYS A 257 -12.77 -0.69 15.61
C LYS A 257 -11.63 0.27 15.20
N GLY A 258 -11.94 1.55 15.07
CA GLY A 258 -10.94 2.58 14.74
C GLY A 258 -10.63 2.72 13.24
N ILE A 259 -11.24 1.94 12.34
CA ILE A 259 -11.19 2.20 10.89
C ILE A 259 -11.77 3.58 10.58
N THR A 260 -12.83 3.97 11.27
CA THR A 260 -13.43 5.31 11.22
C THR A 260 -13.63 5.86 12.63
N ASN A 261 -13.90 7.15 12.71
CA ASN A 261 -14.26 7.89 13.92
C ASN A 261 -15.29 9.00 13.57
N PRO A 262 -15.87 9.72 14.55
CA PRO A 262 -16.83 10.77 14.28
C PRO A 262 -16.33 11.87 13.36
N GLU A 263 -15.05 12.23 13.44
CA GLU A 263 -14.43 13.26 12.59
C GLU A 263 -14.33 12.79 11.13
N PHE A 264 -13.87 11.55 10.91
CA PHE A 264 -13.81 10.96 9.57
C PHE A 264 -15.20 10.79 8.95
N ASN A 265 -16.22 10.48 9.76
CA ASN A 265 -17.59 10.44 9.27
C ASN A 265 -18.07 11.84 8.83
N LYS A 266 -17.75 12.92 9.58
CA LYS A 266 -18.04 14.29 9.18
C LYS A 266 -17.38 14.67 7.85
N ILE A 267 -16.10 14.30 7.66
CA ILE A 267 -15.38 14.53 6.38
C ILE A 267 -16.09 13.78 5.26
N TYR A 268 -16.45 12.52 5.48
CA TYR A 268 -17.17 11.71 4.50
C TYR A 268 -18.52 12.33 4.11
N ASP A 269 -19.33 12.69 5.11
CA ASP A 269 -20.65 13.29 4.90
C ASP A 269 -20.54 14.66 4.19
N ALA A 270 -19.53 15.45 4.52
CA ALA A 270 -19.26 16.71 3.83
C ALA A 270 -18.91 16.47 2.35
N ALA A 271 -18.06 15.49 2.05
CA ALA A 271 -17.72 15.15 0.67
C ALA A 271 -18.96 14.72 -0.13
N MET A 272 -19.81 13.86 0.44
CA MET A 272 -21.06 13.42 -0.20
C MET A 272 -22.02 14.59 -0.48
N LYS A 273 -22.16 15.53 0.46
CA LYS A 273 -22.98 16.75 0.27
C LYS A 273 -22.45 17.68 -0.82
N ASN A 274 -21.13 17.64 -1.09
CA ASN A 274 -20.47 18.49 -2.07
C ASN A 274 -20.17 17.78 -3.40
N GLY A 275 -20.88 16.68 -3.72
CA GLY A 275 -20.88 16.07 -5.04
C GLY A 275 -20.08 14.79 -5.19
N ALA A 276 -19.46 14.27 -4.12
CA ALA A 276 -18.89 12.93 -4.18
C ALA A 276 -20.01 11.88 -4.30
N LEU A 277 -19.83 10.90 -5.18
CA LEU A 277 -20.74 9.77 -5.35
C LEU A 277 -20.40 8.60 -4.41
N GLY A 278 -19.24 8.64 -3.78
CA GLY A 278 -18.75 7.68 -2.81
C GLY A 278 -17.28 7.81 -2.56
N GLY A 279 -16.80 7.11 -1.53
CA GLY A 279 -15.40 7.16 -1.16
C GLY A 279 -15.04 6.17 -0.07
N LYS A 280 -13.75 6.08 0.24
CA LYS A 280 -13.22 5.22 1.31
C LYS A 280 -11.86 5.69 1.77
N ILE A 281 -11.47 5.35 3.00
CA ILE A 281 -10.10 5.56 3.45
C ILE A 281 -9.16 4.54 2.79
N SER A 282 -8.04 5.01 2.24
CA SER A 282 -6.98 4.18 1.69
C SER A 282 -6.23 3.39 2.77
N GLY A 283 -5.75 2.18 2.44
CA GLY A 283 -5.04 1.30 3.37
C GLY A 283 -5.95 0.74 4.48
N ALA A 284 -5.42 0.53 5.67
CA ALA A 284 -6.15 -0.12 6.77
C ALA A 284 -7.26 0.74 7.42
N GLY A 285 -7.28 2.04 7.18
CA GLY A 285 -8.13 2.99 7.89
C GLY A 285 -7.44 3.62 9.11
N GLY A 286 -8.21 4.40 9.88
CA GLY A 286 -7.70 5.07 11.08
C GLY A 286 -6.81 6.29 10.82
N GLY A 287 -6.85 6.86 9.63
CA GLY A 287 -6.09 8.02 9.17
C GLY A 287 -5.50 7.83 7.77
N GLY A 288 -4.74 8.79 7.32
CA GLY A 288 -4.16 8.84 5.99
C GLY A 288 -5.07 9.57 5.00
N PHE A 289 -5.37 8.97 3.86
CA PHE A 289 -6.12 9.62 2.79
C PHE A 289 -7.50 8.98 2.58
N PHE A 290 -8.49 9.82 2.39
CA PHE A 290 -9.73 9.43 1.72
C PHE A 290 -9.53 9.45 0.21
N LEU A 291 -10.04 8.43 -0.45
CA LEU A 291 -10.25 8.38 -1.89
C LEU A 291 -11.74 8.61 -2.14
N PHE A 292 -12.09 9.65 -2.87
CA PHE A 292 -13.45 9.92 -3.32
C PHE A 292 -13.54 9.83 -4.83
N TYR A 293 -14.70 9.43 -5.31
CA TYR A 293 -15.10 9.56 -6.70
C TYR A 293 -16.09 10.71 -6.83
N CYS A 294 -15.77 11.66 -7.69
CA CYS A 294 -16.61 12.82 -7.96
C CYS A 294 -16.48 13.19 -9.44
N GLU A 295 -17.59 13.21 -10.17
CA GLU A 295 -17.58 13.53 -11.60
C GLU A 295 -17.05 14.94 -11.85
N GLU A 296 -16.28 15.10 -12.92
CA GLU A 296 -15.78 16.38 -13.36
C GLU A 296 -16.93 17.36 -13.63
N GLY A 297 -16.77 18.62 -13.24
CA GLY A 297 -17.84 19.61 -13.33
C GLY A 297 -18.81 19.68 -12.12
N LYS A 298 -18.83 18.66 -11.26
CA LYS A 298 -19.57 18.67 -9.98
C LYS A 298 -18.69 18.95 -8.77
N HIS A 299 -17.44 19.37 -9.00
CA HIS A 299 -16.45 19.60 -7.97
C HIS A 299 -16.65 20.92 -7.21
N LYS A 300 -17.54 20.96 -6.25
CA LYS A 300 -17.46 21.96 -5.16
C LYS A 300 -16.39 21.62 -4.12
N LEU A 301 -15.73 20.46 -4.28
CA LEU A 301 -14.71 19.93 -3.35
C LEU A 301 -13.30 20.46 -3.59
N ARG A 302 -13.05 21.21 -4.68
CA ARG A 302 -11.71 21.76 -4.99
C ARG A 302 -11.46 23.16 -4.42
N SER A 303 -12.43 23.80 -3.87
CA SER A 303 -12.33 25.08 -3.15
C SER A 303 -12.38 24.83 -1.62
#